data_ab43bc3d6408b1132f2cc6def3b738af
#
_entry.id   ab43bc3d6408b1132f2cc6def3b738af
#
_cell.length_a   1.000
_cell.length_b   1.000
_cell.length_c   1.000
_cell.angle_alpha   90.00
_cell.angle_beta   90.00
_cell.angle_gamma   90.00
#
_symmetry.space_group_name_H-M   'P 1'
#
loop_
_entity.id
_entity.type
_entity.pdbx_description
1 polymer ?
#
loop_
_entity_poly.entity_id
_entity_poly.type
_entity_poly.pdbx_seq_one_letter_code
_entity_poly.pdbx_strand_id
1 'polypeptide(L)'
;MDESQFKTLRELAKDGTLSQRDLARRMGMSLGRVNYLVNALLKKGYIKAQRFKNAKHKIAYMYILTPRGVSEKITHTYAFLQRKLD
;
A
#
# COMPACT_ATOMS: atom_id res chain seq x y z
N MET A 1 4.07 -12.04 3.44
CA MET A 1 4.30 -10.60 3.18
C MET A 1 5.30 -10.10 4.20
N ASP A 2 6.33 -9.41 3.75
CA ASP A 2 7.34 -8.89 4.67
C ASP A 2 6.90 -7.56 5.30
N GLU A 3 7.69 -7.04 6.23
CA GLU A 3 7.35 -5.81 6.95
C GLU A 3 7.26 -4.60 6.04
N SER A 4 8.15 -4.49 5.04
CA SER A 4 8.12 -3.37 4.10
C SER A 4 6.87 -3.40 3.24
N GLN A 5 6.47 -4.56 2.78
CA GLN A 5 5.22 -4.73 2.03
C GLN A 5 4.01 -4.40 2.90
N PHE A 6 4.00 -4.82 4.15
CA PHE A 6 2.93 -4.52 5.08
C PHE A 6 2.82 -3.02 5.34
N LYS A 7 3.94 -2.33 5.56
CA LYS A 7 3.95 -0.87 5.75
C LYS A 7 3.40 -0.14 4.53
N THR A 8 3.78 -0.58 3.34
CA THR A 8 3.29 -0.01 2.08
C THR A 8 1.78 -0.19 1.97
N LEU A 9 1.30 -1.40 2.24
CA LEU A 9 -0.12 -1.72 2.20
C LEU A 9 -0.90 -0.86 3.20
N ARG A 10 -0.37 -0.66 4.39
CA ARG A 10 -0.99 0.15 5.43
C ARG A 10 -1.08 1.63 5.02
N GLU A 11 -0.03 2.16 4.42
CA GLU A 11 -0.05 3.55 3.94
C GLU A 11 -1.08 3.73 2.82
N LEU A 12 -1.17 2.79 1.89
CA LEU A 12 -2.15 2.84 0.81
C LEU A 12 -3.57 2.66 1.33
N ALA A 13 -3.77 1.91 2.41
CA ALA A 13 -5.08 1.78 3.05
C ALA A 13 -5.55 3.10 3.65
N LYS A 14 -4.62 3.92 4.13
CA LYS A 14 -4.94 5.25 4.67
C LYS A 14 -5.26 6.25 3.57
N ASP A 15 -4.49 6.23 2.50
CA ASP A 15 -4.67 7.14 1.36
C ASP A 15 -4.12 6.50 0.09
N GLY A 16 -5.01 5.94 -0.70
CA GLY A 16 -4.65 5.30 -1.97
C GLY A 16 -4.29 6.28 -3.09
N THR A 17 -4.51 7.58 -2.87
CA THR A 17 -4.20 8.61 -3.88
C THR A 17 -2.75 9.09 -3.82
N LEU A 18 -1.98 8.62 -2.85
CA LEU A 18 -0.57 8.98 -2.73
C LEU A 18 0.21 8.55 -3.96
N SER A 19 1.04 9.46 -4.48
CA SER A 19 1.99 9.11 -5.53
C SER A 19 3.09 8.23 -4.93
N GLN A 20 3.84 7.54 -5.80
CA GLN A 20 4.99 6.75 -5.33
C GLN A 20 6.04 7.64 -4.68
N ARG A 21 6.19 8.89 -5.13
CA ARG A 21 7.09 9.86 -4.48
C ARG A 21 6.64 10.19 -3.06
N ASP A 22 5.33 10.39 -2.88
CA ASP A 22 4.78 10.67 -1.55
C ASP A 22 4.97 9.48 -0.63
N LEU A 23 4.75 8.27 -1.14
CA LEU A 23 5.00 7.04 -0.39
C LEU A 23 6.47 6.93 0.02
N ALA A 24 7.38 7.19 -0.93
CA ALA A 24 8.81 7.14 -0.65
C ALA A 24 9.19 8.11 0.47
N ARG A 25 8.65 9.31 0.43
CA ARG A 25 8.89 10.33 1.44
C ARG A 25 8.38 9.89 2.80
N ARG A 26 7.13 9.40 2.86
CA ARG A 26 6.51 8.95 4.11
C ARG A 26 7.21 7.74 4.71
N MET A 27 7.71 6.85 3.86
CA MET A 27 8.31 5.60 4.31
C MET A 27 9.83 5.71 4.48
N GLY A 28 10.44 6.86 4.13
CA GLY A 28 11.88 7.04 4.20
C GLY A 28 12.62 6.09 3.27
N MET A 29 12.09 5.84 2.08
CA MET A 29 12.66 4.90 1.12
C MET A 29 12.93 5.60 -0.21
N SER A 30 13.76 4.97 -1.07
CA SER A 30 13.96 5.43 -2.42
C SER A 30 12.70 5.18 -3.26
N LEU A 31 12.55 5.96 -4.33
CA LEU A 31 11.47 5.78 -5.28
C LEU A 31 11.49 4.40 -5.92
N GLY A 32 12.69 3.89 -6.25
CA GLY A 32 12.85 2.55 -6.83
C GLY A 32 12.38 1.46 -5.88
N ARG A 33 12.67 1.60 -4.59
CA ARG A 33 12.22 0.66 -3.58
C ARG A 33 10.70 0.64 -3.48
N VAL A 34 10.06 1.83 -3.46
CA VAL A 34 8.60 1.94 -3.42
C VAL A 34 7.98 1.32 -4.67
N ASN A 35 8.55 1.59 -5.84
CA ASN A 35 8.08 0.99 -7.09
C ASN A 35 8.10 -0.54 -7.01
N TYR A 36 9.19 -1.10 -6.50
CA TYR A 36 9.30 -2.56 -6.30
C TYR A 36 8.21 -3.08 -5.37
N LEU A 37 7.96 -2.39 -4.24
CA LEU A 37 6.98 -2.82 -3.25
C LEU A 37 5.55 -2.74 -3.81
N VAL A 38 5.22 -1.65 -4.50
CA VAL A 38 3.90 -1.49 -5.13
C VAL A 38 3.67 -2.58 -6.16
N ASN A 39 4.66 -2.84 -7.02
CA ASN A 39 4.54 -3.89 -8.03
C ASN A 39 4.38 -5.28 -7.41
N ALA A 40 5.06 -5.54 -6.30
CA ALA A 40 4.92 -6.80 -5.58
C ALA A 40 3.49 -6.98 -5.03
N LEU A 41 2.91 -5.92 -4.48
CA LEU A 41 1.54 -5.95 -3.96
C LEU A 41 0.52 -6.12 -5.07
N LEU A 42 0.72 -5.48 -6.22
CA LEU A 42 -0.12 -5.65 -7.40
C LEU A 42 -0.07 -7.10 -7.88
N LYS A 43 1.12 -7.65 -7.97
CA LYS A 43 1.36 -9.02 -8.45
C LYS A 43 0.70 -10.07 -7.56
N LYS A 44 0.72 -9.83 -6.26
CA LYS A 44 0.10 -10.73 -5.27
C LYS A 44 -1.42 -10.56 -5.19
N GLY A 45 -1.97 -9.54 -5.84
CA GLY A 45 -3.41 -9.29 -5.82
C GLY A 45 -3.88 -8.67 -4.51
N TYR A 46 -3.01 -8.00 -3.77
CA TYR A 46 -3.39 -7.33 -2.53
C TYR A 46 -3.89 -5.91 -2.76
N ILE A 47 -3.48 -5.29 -3.85
CA ILE A 47 -3.98 -3.98 -4.27
C ILE A 47 -4.30 -4.03 -5.76
N LYS A 48 -5.10 -3.08 -6.22
CA LYS A 48 -5.34 -2.85 -7.63
C LYS A 48 -5.25 -1.36 -7.92
N ALA A 49 -4.82 -1.01 -9.13
CA ALA A 49 -4.81 0.37 -9.59
C ALA A 49 -6.19 0.70 -10.17
N GLN A 50 -6.71 1.86 -9.80
CA GLN A 50 -7.99 2.34 -10.29
C GLN A 50 -7.82 3.77 -10.82
N ARG A 51 -8.44 4.04 -11.98
CA ARG A 51 -8.43 5.37 -12.57
C ARG A 51 -9.50 6.23 -11.90
N PHE A 52 -9.18 7.51 -11.70
CA PHE A 52 -10.15 8.48 -11.19
C PHE A 52 -9.84 9.86 -11.77
N LYS A 53 -10.83 10.75 -11.76
CA LYS A 53 -10.62 12.14 -12.14
C LYS A 53 -10.36 12.94 -10.86
N ASN A 54 -9.23 13.68 -10.86
CA ASN A 54 -8.93 14.56 -9.72
C ASN A 54 -9.69 15.91 -9.87
N ALA A 55 -9.48 16.81 -8.91
CA ALA A 55 -10.15 18.12 -8.89
C ALA A 55 -9.85 18.98 -10.11
N LYS A 56 -8.78 18.73 -10.84
CA LYS A 56 -8.41 19.43 -12.06
C LYS A 56 -8.93 18.72 -13.33
N HIS A 57 -9.81 17.73 -13.17
CA HIS A 57 -10.36 16.90 -14.25
C HIS A 57 -9.30 16.11 -15.02
N LYS A 58 -8.14 15.88 -14.43
CA LYS A 58 -7.10 15.03 -14.99
C LYS A 58 -7.30 13.60 -14.53
N ILE A 59 -7.02 12.65 -15.43
CA ILE A 59 -7.07 11.24 -15.06
C ILE A 59 -5.82 10.92 -14.26
N ALA A 60 -6.02 10.34 -13.08
CA ALA A 60 -4.96 9.89 -12.20
C ALA A 60 -5.24 8.45 -11.79
N TYR A 61 -4.28 7.82 -11.12
CA TYR A 61 -4.43 6.48 -10.60
C TYR A 61 -4.38 6.51 -9.08
N MET A 62 -5.20 5.68 -8.48
CA MET A 62 -5.13 5.41 -7.05
C MET A 62 -4.96 3.90 -6.85
N TYR A 63 -4.40 3.52 -5.73
CA TYR A 63 -4.29 2.13 -5.35
C TYR A 63 -5.31 1.83 -4.26
N ILE A 64 -6.11 0.80 -4.48
CA ILE A 64 -7.09 0.36 -3.48
C ILE A 64 -6.79 -1.08 -3.08
N LEU A 65 -7.05 -1.40 -1.82
CA LEU A 65 -6.90 -2.75 -1.33
C LEU A 65 -8.00 -3.63 -1.91
N THR A 66 -7.60 -4.81 -2.38
CA THR A 66 -8.55 -5.86 -2.73
C THR A 66 -9.04 -6.53 -1.44
N PRO A 67 -10.12 -7.34 -1.49
CA PRO A 67 -10.52 -8.14 -0.32
C PRO A 67 -9.37 -8.98 0.23
N ARG A 68 -8.53 -9.53 -0.66
CA ARG A 68 -7.34 -10.28 -0.25
C ARG A 68 -6.33 -9.39 0.47
N GLY A 69 -6.15 -8.16 0.01
CA GLY A 69 -5.27 -7.19 0.66
C GLY A 69 -5.76 -6.80 2.03
N VAL A 70 -7.07 -6.58 2.18
CA VAL A 70 -7.68 -6.28 3.47
C VAL A 70 -7.45 -7.45 4.44
N SER A 71 -7.69 -8.67 4.01
CA SER A 71 -7.49 -9.88 4.81
C SER A 71 -6.03 -9.99 5.28
N GLU A 72 -5.08 -9.81 4.37
CA GLU A 72 -3.65 -9.88 4.70
C GLU A 72 -3.24 -8.77 5.68
N LYS A 73 -3.78 -7.58 5.50
CA LYS A 73 -3.49 -6.46 6.41
C LYS A 73 -3.97 -6.79 7.83
N ILE A 74 -5.19 -7.32 7.96
CA ILE A 74 -5.76 -7.69 9.26
C ILE A 74 -4.92 -8.79 9.91
N THR A 75 -4.55 -9.82 9.17
CA THR A 75 -3.75 -10.93 9.66
C THR A 75 -2.39 -10.44 10.18
N HIS A 76 -1.72 -9.57 9.42
CA HIS A 76 -0.42 -9.03 9.83
C HIS A 76 -0.54 -8.10 11.04
N THR A 77 -1.59 -7.29 11.10
CA THR A 77 -1.85 -6.42 12.25
C THR A 77 -2.05 -7.25 13.51
N TYR A 78 -2.86 -8.31 13.40
CA TYR A 78 -3.11 -9.22 14.53
C TYR A 78 -1.81 -9.89 14.99
N ALA A 79 -1.02 -10.42 14.08
CA ALA A 79 0.25 -11.06 14.39
C ALA A 79 1.23 -10.10 15.08
N PHE A 80 1.26 -8.84 14.59
CA PHE A 80 2.11 -7.81 15.18
C PHE A 80 1.69 -7.51 16.63
N LEU A 81 0.38 -7.37 16.88
CA LEU A 81 -0.15 -7.10 18.21
C LEU A 81 0.14 -8.27 19.16
N GLN A 82 0.01 -9.52 18.70
CA GLN A 82 0.33 -10.69 19.49
C GLN A 82 1.78 -10.68 19.94
N ARG A 83 2.70 -10.34 19.05
CA ARG A 83 4.12 -10.24 19.42
C ARG A 83 4.39 -9.13 20.43
N LYS A 84 3.62 -8.04 20.40
CA LYS A 84 3.79 -6.93 21.33
C LYS A 84 3.23 -7.25 22.73
N LEU A 85 2.23 -8.12 22.80
CA LEU A 85 1.63 -8.52 24.08
C LEU A 85 2.42 -9.61 24.81
N ASP A 86 3.21 -10.36 24.08
CA ASP A 86 4.09 -11.38 24.65
C ASP A 86 5.38 -10.73 25.15
#